data_950d2dbfa5b87f5f6150888da9188291
#
_entry.id   950d2dbfa5b87f5f6150888da9188291
#
_cell.length_a   1.000
_cell.length_b   1.000
_cell.length_c   1.000
_cell.angle_alpha   90.00
_cell.angle_beta   90.00
_cell.angle_gamma   90.00
#
_symmetry.space_group_name_H-M   'P 1'
#
loop_
_entity.id
_entity.type
_entity.pdbx_description
1 polymer ?
#
loop_
_entity_poly.entity_id
_entity_poly.type
_entity_poly.pdbx_seq_one_letter_code
_entity_poly.pdbx_strand_id
1 'polypeptide(L)'
;MAWLKELREDVASVFERDPAARTTLEVVLTYPGIHALIGHRLAHALWRRRWSALARYVSAVSRFLTGIEIHPGACIGRRFFIDHGMGVVIGETAEIGDDVTLYHGVTLGGTSWRPGKRHPTLGHGVVVGAGAKVLGPIHIGDGAKIGSNAVVVKSVPAQATVVGNPGRIINKAEDRHRERLDYAQSLGFHAYGLDAGDPDPVAQAIVSLLDHLQAVDKRMDVFCQAMRAAGMNLCDAEVPALKDEDFAGVRDQGDKG
;
A
#
# COMPACT_ATOMS: atom_id res chain seq x y z
N MET A 1 -5.59 -15.12 31.22
CA MET A 1 -6.85 -14.85 30.47
C MET A 1 -6.75 -13.69 29.46
N ALA A 2 -5.76 -12.79 29.55
CA ALA A 2 -5.53 -11.75 28.51
C ALA A 2 -5.29 -12.33 27.09
N TRP A 3 -4.50 -13.37 26.99
CA TRP A 3 -4.20 -14.12 25.80
C TRP A 3 -5.43 -14.64 25.00
N LEU A 4 -6.45 -15.20 25.71
CA LEU A 4 -7.68 -15.66 25.04
C LEU A 4 -8.52 -14.50 24.50
N LYS A 5 -8.47 -13.35 25.15
CA LYS A 5 -9.12 -12.13 24.66
C LYS A 5 -8.47 -11.65 23.37
N GLU A 6 -7.14 -11.57 23.35
CA GLU A 6 -6.38 -11.20 22.16
C GLU A 6 -6.63 -12.15 20.99
N LEU A 7 -6.65 -13.47 21.23
CA LEU A 7 -6.96 -14.46 20.19
C LEU A 7 -8.38 -14.28 19.61
N ARG A 8 -9.36 -13.98 20.46
CA ARG A 8 -10.72 -13.68 19.99
C ARG A 8 -10.77 -12.44 19.12
N GLU A 9 -10.02 -11.41 19.48
CA GLU A 9 -9.91 -10.17 18.70
C GLU A 9 -9.21 -10.41 17.37
N ASP A 10 -8.16 -11.23 17.33
CA ASP A 10 -7.49 -11.60 16.09
C ASP A 10 -8.43 -12.38 15.17
N VAL A 11 -9.17 -13.37 15.70
CA VAL A 11 -10.17 -14.12 14.92
C VAL A 11 -11.30 -13.22 14.43
N ALA A 12 -11.79 -12.30 15.27
CA ALA A 12 -12.84 -11.34 14.86
C ALA A 12 -12.35 -10.42 13.72
N SER A 13 -11.09 -9.99 13.77
CA SER A 13 -10.51 -9.11 12.75
C SER A 13 -10.40 -9.76 11.36
N VAL A 14 -10.44 -11.09 11.27
CA VAL A 14 -10.47 -11.80 9.97
C VAL A 14 -11.77 -11.50 9.22
N PHE A 15 -12.90 -11.54 9.90
CA PHE A 15 -14.22 -11.29 9.28
C PHE A 15 -14.39 -9.85 8.77
N GLU A 16 -13.63 -8.90 9.31
CA GLU A 16 -13.63 -7.51 8.86
C GLU A 16 -12.81 -7.30 7.58
N ARG A 17 -11.86 -8.24 7.28
CA ARG A 17 -10.83 -8.05 6.25
C ARG A 17 -10.85 -9.10 5.16
N ASP A 18 -11.46 -10.26 5.42
CA ASP A 18 -11.59 -11.34 4.45
C ASP A 18 -13.07 -11.67 4.21
N PRO A 19 -13.64 -11.25 3.07
CA PRO A 19 -15.02 -11.56 2.70
C PRO A 19 -15.29 -13.06 2.52
N ALA A 20 -14.24 -13.88 2.36
CA ALA A 20 -14.38 -15.34 2.20
C ALA A 20 -14.60 -16.07 3.53
N ALA A 21 -14.28 -15.45 4.68
CA ALA A 21 -14.47 -16.03 6.01
C ALA A 21 -15.95 -16.18 6.34
N ARG A 22 -16.40 -17.39 6.66
CA ARG A 22 -17.84 -17.69 6.91
C ARG A 22 -18.14 -17.99 8.36
N THR A 23 -17.28 -18.77 9.03
CA THR A 23 -17.51 -19.21 10.40
C THR A 23 -16.24 -19.15 11.24
N THR A 24 -16.39 -18.91 12.55
CA THR A 24 -15.28 -18.91 13.49
C THR A 24 -14.53 -20.26 13.50
N LEU A 25 -15.25 -21.37 13.35
CA LEU A 25 -14.64 -22.71 13.29
C LEU A 25 -13.75 -22.84 12.05
N GLU A 26 -14.21 -22.39 10.89
CA GLU A 26 -13.42 -22.35 9.66
C GLU A 26 -12.14 -21.54 9.85
N VAL A 27 -12.24 -20.31 10.36
CA VAL A 27 -11.08 -19.44 10.60
C VAL A 27 -10.07 -20.09 11.53
N VAL A 28 -10.53 -20.67 12.64
CA VAL A 28 -9.63 -21.33 13.62
C VAL A 28 -8.97 -22.57 13.05
N LEU A 29 -9.63 -23.32 12.16
CA LEU A 29 -9.10 -24.58 11.63
C LEU A 29 -8.27 -24.40 10.36
N THR A 30 -8.54 -23.37 9.55
CA THR A 30 -7.98 -23.30 8.17
C THR A 30 -7.11 -22.08 7.90
N TYR A 31 -7.08 -21.05 8.77
CA TYR A 31 -6.30 -19.86 8.56
C TYR A 31 -4.87 -20.00 9.12
N PRO A 32 -3.85 -20.15 8.26
CA PRO A 32 -2.48 -20.36 8.73
C PRO A 32 -1.94 -19.15 9.50
N GLY A 33 -2.42 -17.93 9.21
CA GLY A 33 -2.08 -16.73 9.96
C GLY A 33 -2.49 -16.79 11.43
N ILE A 34 -3.67 -17.32 11.74
CA ILE A 34 -4.13 -17.52 13.13
C ILE A 34 -3.28 -18.57 13.84
N HIS A 35 -2.96 -19.69 13.17
CA HIS A 35 -2.09 -20.72 13.74
C HIS A 35 -0.68 -20.18 14.03
N ALA A 36 -0.12 -19.37 13.12
CA ALA A 36 1.19 -18.75 13.30
C ALA A 36 1.20 -17.76 14.47
N LEU A 37 0.11 -16.98 14.66
CA LEU A 37 -0.03 -16.07 15.81
C LEU A 37 -0.10 -16.82 17.13
N ILE A 38 -0.85 -17.91 17.20
CA ILE A 38 -0.91 -18.78 18.39
C ILE A 38 0.49 -19.31 18.71
N GLY A 39 1.19 -19.85 17.69
CA GLY A 39 2.56 -20.35 17.83
C GLY A 39 3.53 -19.25 18.28
N HIS A 40 3.43 -18.07 17.68
CA HIS A 40 4.26 -16.92 18.05
C HIS A 40 4.01 -16.46 19.50
N ARG A 41 2.78 -16.31 19.93
CA ARG A 41 2.47 -15.89 21.32
C ARG A 41 3.04 -16.85 22.35
N LEU A 42 2.98 -18.16 22.08
CA LEU A 42 3.60 -19.17 22.93
C LEU A 42 5.14 -19.00 22.91
N ALA A 43 5.73 -18.92 21.72
CA ALA A 43 7.17 -18.74 21.56
C ALA A 43 7.67 -17.45 22.21
N HIS A 44 6.94 -16.35 22.07
CA HIS A 44 7.26 -15.05 22.67
C HIS A 44 7.20 -15.10 24.20
N ALA A 45 6.21 -15.79 24.78
CA ALA A 45 6.13 -15.97 26.22
C ALA A 45 7.32 -16.75 26.79
N LEU A 46 7.82 -17.75 26.08
CA LEU A 46 9.04 -18.49 26.41
C LEU A 46 10.28 -17.61 26.26
N TRP A 47 10.34 -16.83 25.19
CA TRP A 47 11.44 -15.89 24.92
C TRP A 47 11.60 -14.85 26.03
N ARG A 48 10.51 -14.28 26.49
CA ARG A 48 10.48 -13.33 27.61
C ARG A 48 10.98 -13.96 28.93
N ARG A 49 10.79 -15.25 29.10
CA ARG A 49 11.32 -16.03 30.24
C ARG A 49 12.78 -16.48 30.06
N ARG A 50 13.43 -16.02 28.98
CA ARG A 50 14.80 -16.40 28.59
C ARG A 50 15.00 -17.89 28.25
N TRP A 51 13.95 -18.62 27.92
CA TRP A 51 14.00 -19.98 27.42
C TRP A 51 14.18 -19.99 25.91
N SER A 52 15.28 -19.33 25.47
CA SER A 52 15.50 -18.97 24.07
C SER A 52 15.53 -20.17 23.13
N ALA A 53 16.17 -21.29 23.53
CA ALA A 53 16.24 -22.50 22.71
C ALA A 53 14.85 -23.11 22.48
N LEU A 54 14.03 -23.21 23.54
CA LEU A 54 12.68 -23.73 23.44
C LEU A 54 11.77 -22.79 22.64
N ALA A 55 11.89 -21.47 22.85
CA ALA A 55 11.16 -20.46 22.06
C ALA A 55 11.46 -20.59 20.56
N ARG A 56 12.73 -20.74 20.19
CA ARG A 56 13.18 -20.96 18.81
C ARG A 56 12.66 -22.27 18.23
N TYR A 57 12.64 -23.34 19.03
CA TYR A 57 12.09 -24.62 18.60
C TYR A 57 10.59 -24.52 18.31
N VAL A 58 9.79 -23.90 19.21
CA VAL A 58 8.36 -23.67 18.99
C VAL A 58 8.14 -22.83 17.74
N SER A 59 8.91 -21.77 17.52
CA SER A 59 8.85 -20.95 16.31
C SER A 59 9.15 -21.78 15.04
N ALA A 60 10.16 -22.66 15.09
CA ALA A 60 10.51 -23.52 13.96
C ALA A 60 9.39 -24.53 13.63
N VAL A 61 8.76 -25.12 14.64
CA VAL A 61 7.60 -26.02 14.46
C VAL A 61 6.43 -25.24 13.85
N SER A 62 6.12 -24.04 14.38
CA SER A 62 5.07 -23.19 13.84
C SER A 62 5.31 -22.86 12.36
N ARG A 63 6.55 -22.47 12.00
CA ARG A 63 6.94 -22.23 10.60
C ARG A 63 6.72 -23.47 9.72
N PHE A 64 7.13 -24.65 10.20
CA PHE A 64 6.96 -25.89 9.44
C PHE A 64 5.48 -26.19 9.15
N LEU A 65 4.59 -25.92 10.12
CA LEU A 65 3.16 -26.21 10.00
C LEU A 65 2.42 -25.14 9.17
N THR A 66 2.87 -23.88 9.19
CA THR A 66 2.11 -22.75 8.63
C THR A 66 2.75 -22.13 7.40
N GLY A 67 4.03 -22.38 7.14
CA GLY A 67 4.80 -21.67 6.12
C GLY A 67 5.13 -20.21 6.48
N ILE A 68 4.85 -19.79 7.73
CA ILE A 68 5.04 -18.42 8.23
C ILE A 68 6.15 -18.43 9.29
N GLU A 69 7.20 -17.66 9.08
CA GLU A 69 8.28 -17.50 10.04
C GLU A 69 8.10 -16.24 10.87
N ILE A 70 7.92 -16.39 12.19
CA ILE A 70 7.91 -15.27 13.12
C ILE A 70 8.96 -15.54 14.20
N HIS A 71 9.95 -14.65 14.29
CA HIS A 71 10.96 -14.78 15.34
C HIS A 71 10.32 -14.54 16.72
N PRO A 72 10.63 -15.35 17.75
CA PRO A 72 10.02 -15.21 19.08
C PRO A 72 10.27 -13.84 19.75
N GLY A 73 11.32 -13.13 19.35
CA GLY A 73 11.64 -11.78 19.85
C GLY A 73 10.79 -10.66 19.25
N ALA A 74 10.08 -10.89 18.14
CA ALA A 74 9.24 -9.88 17.52
C ALA A 74 8.09 -9.44 18.46
N CYS A 75 7.77 -8.15 18.44
CA CYS A 75 6.65 -7.60 19.17
C CYS A 75 5.48 -7.35 18.21
N ILE A 76 4.34 -7.98 18.48
CA ILE A 76 3.15 -7.91 17.62
C ILE A 76 1.97 -7.40 18.45
N GLY A 77 1.33 -6.37 17.93
CA GLY A 77 0.14 -5.76 18.52
C GLY A 77 -1.14 -6.61 18.37
N ARG A 78 -2.28 -5.98 18.55
CA ARG A 78 -3.61 -6.62 18.54
C ARG A 78 -4.21 -6.58 17.15
N ARG A 79 -5.16 -7.51 16.88
CA ARG A 79 -5.88 -7.60 15.59
C ARG A 79 -4.94 -7.62 14.38
N PHE A 80 -3.82 -8.29 14.56
CA PHE A 80 -2.85 -8.50 13.49
C PHE A 80 -3.37 -9.59 12.55
N PHE A 81 -3.40 -9.30 11.26
CA PHE A 81 -3.93 -10.22 10.24
C PHE A 81 -2.85 -10.59 9.24
N ILE A 82 -2.67 -11.89 9.02
CA ILE A 82 -1.82 -12.43 7.95
C ILE A 82 -2.73 -13.18 6.98
N ASP A 83 -2.89 -12.61 5.79
CA ASP A 83 -3.68 -13.21 4.73
C ASP A 83 -2.85 -14.15 3.86
N HIS A 84 -3.36 -15.35 3.62
CA HIS A 84 -2.68 -16.48 2.94
C HIS A 84 -1.40 -16.94 3.64
N GLY A 85 -0.51 -16.08 4.00
CA GLY A 85 0.63 -16.21 4.90
C GLY A 85 1.86 -16.94 4.37
N MET A 86 1.77 -17.80 3.36
CA MET A 86 2.92 -18.59 2.88
C MET A 86 4.11 -17.68 2.55
N GLY A 87 5.28 -18.01 3.13
CA GLY A 87 6.53 -17.28 2.89
C GLY A 87 6.66 -15.92 3.59
N VAL A 88 5.75 -15.59 4.53
CA VAL A 88 5.94 -14.44 5.43
C VAL A 88 7.12 -14.69 6.36
N VAL A 89 7.99 -13.68 6.52
CA VAL A 89 9.13 -13.70 7.44
C VAL A 89 9.14 -12.44 8.28
N ILE A 90 9.07 -12.58 9.60
CA ILE A 90 9.13 -11.49 10.58
C ILE A 90 10.36 -11.68 11.48
N GLY A 91 11.32 -10.75 11.37
CA GLY A 91 12.60 -10.83 12.06
C GLY A 91 12.54 -10.45 13.54
N GLU A 92 13.62 -10.73 14.24
CA GLU A 92 13.75 -10.68 15.72
C GLU A 92 13.33 -9.35 16.36
N THR A 93 13.75 -8.23 15.80
CA THR A 93 13.54 -6.90 16.38
C THR A 93 12.45 -6.12 15.63
N ALA A 94 11.57 -6.83 14.90
CA ALA A 94 10.40 -6.22 14.30
C ALA A 94 9.40 -5.82 15.39
N GLU A 95 8.82 -4.66 15.22
CA GLU A 95 7.75 -4.14 16.05
C GLU A 95 6.55 -3.83 15.16
N ILE A 96 5.38 -4.35 15.51
CA ILE A 96 4.18 -4.27 14.69
C ILE A 96 3.06 -3.72 15.57
N GLY A 97 2.47 -2.61 15.14
CA GLY A 97 1.34 -1.98 15.82
C GLY A 97 0.05 -2.79 15.73
N ASP A 98 -1.04 -2.22 16.22
CA ASP A 98 -2.37 -2.82 16.14
C ASP A 98 -2.94 -2.70 14.72
N ASP A 99 -3.86 -3.58 14.35
CA ASP A 99 -4.61 -3.56 13.09
C ASP A 99 -3.77 -3.66 11.81
N VAL A 100 -2.56 -4.16 11.90
CA VAL A 100 -1.68 -4.35 10.74
C VAL A 100 -2.11 -5.58 9.94
N THR A 101 -2.05 -5.47 8.61
CA THR A 101 -2.31 -6.56 7.67
C THR A 101 -1.06 -6.86 6.85
N LEU A 102 -0.65 -8.12 6.81
CA LEU A 102 0.40 -8.62 5.91
C LEU A 102 -0.18 -9.67 4.97
N TYR A 103 0.20 -9.59 3.69
CA TYR A 103 -0.08 -10.64 2.72
C TYR A 103 1.08 -11.63 2.61
N HIS A 104 0.85 -12.74 1.89
CA HIS A 104 1.86 -13.77 1.67
C HIS A 104 3.17 -13.21 1.11
N GLY A 105 4.29 -13.89 1.39
CA GLY A 105 5.60 -13.55 0.87
C GLY A 105 6.21 -12.26 1.42
N VAL A 106 5.55 -11.57 2.35
CA VAL A 106 6.08 -10.34 2.98
C VAL A 106 7.30 -10.67 3.84
N THR A 107 8.32 -9.83 3.75
CA THR A 107 9.50 -9.93 4.63
C THR A 107 9.67 -8.63 5.42
N LEU A 108 9.66 -8.72 6.75
CA LEU A 108 10.12 -7.69 7.66
C LEU A 108 11.55 -8.05 8.10
N GLY A 109 12.52 -7.62 7.28
CA GLY A 109 13.91 -8.09 7.33
C GLY A 109 14.89 -7.08 7.92
N GLY A 110 16.04 -7.58 8.36
CA GLY A 110 17.17 -6.77 8.80
C GLY A 110 18.15 -6.50 7.65
N THR A 111 18.90 -5.40 7.77
CA THR A 111 19.98 -5.04 6.82
C THR A 111 21.37 -5.04 7.50
N SER A 112 21.47 -5.47 8.75
CA SER A 112 22.70 -5.49 9.52
C SER A 112 22.97 -6.85 10.16
N TRP A 113 24.23 -7.27 10.17
CA TRP A 113 24.72 -8.45 10.88
C TRP A 113 25.02 -8.18 12.37
N ARG A 114 24.90 -6.91 12.81
CA ARG A 114 25.16 -6.53 14.20
C ARG A 114 23.92 -6.77 15.06
N PRO A 115 24.08 -7.15 16.34
CA PRO A 115 22.99 -7.20 17.30
C PRO A 115 22.29 -5.83 17.46
N GLY A 116 21.06 -5.83 17.97
CA GLY A 116 20.26 -4.63 18.21
C GLY A 116 19.14 -4.44 17.19
N LYS A 117 18.52 -3.26 17.20
CA LYS A 117 17.41 -2.91 16.29
C LYS A 117 17.90 -2.92 14.85
N ARG A 118 17.38 -3.85 14.05
CA ARG A 118 17.74 -4.05 12.64
C ARG A 118 16.57 -4.41 11.74
N HIS A 119 15.37 -4.59 12.31
CA HIS A 119 14.12 -4.87 11.61
C HIS A 119 13.16 -3.70 11.73
N PRO A 120 12.19 -3.56 10.83
CA PRO A 120 11.30 -2.42 10.79
C PRO A 120 10.35 -2.32 12.00
N THR A 121 9.88 -1.10 12.22
CA THR A 121 8.75 -0.79 13.08
C THR A 121 7.57 -0.35 12.22
N LEU A 122 6.44 -1.04 12.32
CA LEU A 122 5.18 -0.72 11.64
C LEU A 122 4.23 -0.08 12.65
N GLY A 123 3.69 1.08 12.30
CA GLY A 123 2.63 1.74 13.05
C GLY A 123 1.29 0.99 12.98
N HIS A 124 0.24 1.62 13.46
CA HIS A 124 -1.11 1.07 13.49
C HIS A 124 -1.76 1.10 12.10
N GLY A 125 -2.57 0.10 11.78
CA GLY A 125 -3.34 0.06 10.55
C GLY A 125 -2.53 -0.02 9.25
N VAL A 126 -1.25 -0.38 9.33
CA VAL A 126 -0.39 -0.53 8.15
C VAL A 126 -0.82 -1.74 7.34
N VAL A 127 -0.85 -1.60 6.02
CA VAL A 127 -1.12 -2.70 5.08
C VAL A 127 0.11 -2.96 4.22
N VAL A 128 0.60 -4.22 4.22
CA VAL A 128 1.76 -4.62 3.43
C VAL A 128 1.34 -5.67 2.40
N GLY A 129 1.36 -5.27 1.13
CA GLY A 129 0.95 -6.10 0.00
C GLY A 129 1.84 -7.32 -0.24
N ALA A 130 1.30 -8.26 -0.99
CA ALA A 130 1.92 -9.55 -1.27
C ALA A 130 3.35 -9.41 -1.81
N GLY A 131 4.27 -10.23 -1.29
CA GLY A 131 5.66 -10.25 -1.74
C GLY A 131 6.51 -9.04 -1.37
N ALA A 132 5.97 -8.01 -0.71
CA ALA A 132 6.74 -6.82 -0.35
C ALA A 132 7.85 -7.11 0.65
N LYS A 133 8.95 -6.37 0.55
CA LYS A 133 10.12 -6.47 1.41
C LYS A 133 10.35 -5.13 2.13
N VAL A 134 10.16 -5.11 3.44
CA VAL A 134 10.44 -3.95 4.30
C VAL A 134 11.70 -4.25 5.08
N LEU A 135 12.77 -3.51 4.78
CA LEU A 135 14.12 -3.91 5.19
C LEU A 135 14.82 -2.82 5.98
N GLY A 136 15.43 -3.21 7.09
CA GLY A 136 16.21 -2.33 7.97
C GLY A 136 15.41 -1.76 9.14
N PRO A 137 16.08 -1.02 10.03
CA PRO A 137 15.47 -0.42 11.22
C PRO A 137 14.69 0.86 10.86
N ILE A 138 13.82 0.76 9.85
CA ILE A 138 13.01 1.86 9.34
C ILE A 138 11.65 1.90 10.03
N HIS A 139 11.00 3.06 9.96
CA HIS A 139 9.66 3.26 10.50
C HIS A 139 8.65 3.41 9.38
N ILE A 140 7.56 2.65 9.47
CA ILE A 140 6.39 2.74 8.58
C ILE A 140 5.27 3.37 9.40
N GLY A 141 4.86 4.58 9.05
CA GLY A 141 3.87 5.36 9.79
C GLY A 141 2.47 4.77 9.75
N ASP A 142 1.61 5.21 10.67
CA ASP A 142 0.24 4.71 10.83
C ASP A 142 -0.56 4.83 9.53
N GLY A 143 -1.32 3.78 9.21
CA GLY A 143 -2.17 3.72 8.03
C GLY A 143 -1.44 3.73 6.69
N ALA A 144 -0.10 3.63 6.68
CA ALA A 144 0.66 3.55 5.44
C ALA A 144 0.36 2.26 4.68
N LYS A 145 0.45 2.31 3.36
CA LYS A 145 0.20 1.18 2.46
C LYS A 145 1.46 0.87 1.64
N ILE A 146 1.91 -0.36 1.72
CA ILE A 146 3.03 -0.87 0.92
C ILE A 146 2.45 -1.75 -0.18
N GLY A 147 2.67 -1.36 -1.42
CA GLY A 147 2.20 -2.11 -2.59
C GLY A 147 2.88 -3.47 -2.74
N SER A 148 2.22 -4.37 -3.46
CA SER A 148 2.74 -5.71 -3.72
C SER A 148 4.10 -5.67 -4.41
N ASN A 149 5.02 -6.56 -3.98
CA ASN A 149 6.40 -6.67 -4.45
C ASN A 149 7.25 -5.39 -4.30
N ALA A 150 6.80 -4.41 -3.53
CA ALA A 150 7.62 -3.22 -3.24
C ALA A 150 8.81 -3.58 -2.33
N VAL A 151 9.96 -2.93 -2.57
CA VAL A 151 11.16 -3.06 -1.74
C VAL A 151 11.42 -1.75 -1.02
N VAL A 152 11.12 -1.70 0.27
CA VAL A 152 11.16 -0.49 1.09
C VAL A 152 12.37 -0.53 2.02
N VAL A 153 13.27 0.45 1.84
CA VAL A 153 14.53 0.58 2.60
C VAL A 153 14.66 1.93 3.29
N LYS A 154 13.61 2.76 3.23
CA LYS A 154 13.53 4.08 3.88
C LYS A 154 12.23 4.20 4.64
N SER A 155 12.23 5.02 5.69
CA SER A 155 11.01 5.29 6.47
C SER A 155 9.90 5.88 5.61
N VAL A 156 8.67 5.51 5.92
CA VAL A 156 7.45 5.91 5.20
C VAL A 156 6.57 6.72 6.13
N PRO A 157 6.11 7.92 5.73
CA PRO A 157 5.19 8.73 6.52
C PRO A 157 3.84 8.03 6.75
N ALA A 158 3.10 8.49 7.76
CA ALA A 158 1.75 8.04 8.00
C ALA A 158 0.85 8.31 6.77
N GLN A 159 -0.11 7.41 6.50
CA GLN A 159 -1.07 7.47 5.40
C GLN A 159 -0.47 7.45 3.98
N ALA A 160 0.86 7.36 3.85
CA ALA A 160 1.51 7.31 2.54
C ALA A 160 1.36 5.93 1.88
N THR A 161 1.36 5.93 0.55
CA THR A 161 1.40 4.71 -0.25
C THR A 161 2.77 4.58 -0.92
N VAL A 162 3.39 3.41 -0.82
CA VAL A 162 4.69 3.11 -1.44
C VAL A 162 4.53 1.97 -2.44
N VAL A 163 5.12 2.13 -3.64
CA VAL A 163 5.12 1.09 -4.66
C VAL A 163 6.50 0.95 -5.32
N GLY A 164 6.74 -0.19 -5.94
CA GLY A 164 7.88 -0.43 -6.82
C GLY A 164 9.13 -0.96 -6.12
N ASN A 165 10.16 -1.22 -6.93
CA ASN A 165 11.50 -1.66 -6.51
C ASN A 165 12.56 -0.83 -7.25
N PRO A 166 13.24 0.12 -6.57
CA PRO A 166 13.08 0.50 -5.17
C PRO A 166 11.73 1.18 -4.86
N GLY A 167 11.25 1.04 -3.62
CA GLY A 167 9.99 1.62 -3.17
C GLY A 167 9.98 3.15 -3.25
N ARG A 168 8.94 3.71 -3.88
CA ARG A 168 8.71 5.15 -4.02
C ARG A 168 7.36 5.51 -3.42
N ILE A 169 7.32 6.61 -2.68
CA ILE A 169 6.06 7.15 -2.16
C ILE A 169 5.27 7.72 -3.34
N ILE A 170 4.02 7.27 -3.48
CA ILE A 170 3.09 7.85 -4.44
C ILE A 170 2.37 9.01 -3.75
N ASN A 171 2.56 10.21 -4.26
CA ASN A 171 1.83 11.39 -3.84
C ASN A 171 0.63 11.56 -4.80
N LYS A 172 -0.55 11.08 -4.42
CA LYS A 172 -1.75 11.13 -5.28
C LYS A 172 -2.08 12.56 -5.78
N ALA A 173 -1.63 13.59 -5.07
CA ALA A 173 -1.81 14.98 -5.50
C ALA A 173 -0.80 15.35 -6.61
N GLU A 174 0.48 14.97 -6.42
CA GLU A 174 1.53 15.22 -7.42
C GLU A 174 1.36 14.38 -8.68
N ASP A 175 0.92 13.11 -8.53
CA ASP A 175 0.66 12.25 -9.69
C ASP A 175 -0.51 12.80 -10.52
N ARG A 176 -1.62 13.23 -9.88
CA ARG A 176 -2.72 13.88 -10.59
C ARG A 176 -2.31 15.21 -11.23
N HIS A 177 -1.47 16.00 -10.56
CA HIS A 177 -0.96 17.24 -11.13
C HIS A 177 -0.08 16.96 -12.36
N ARG A 178 0.78 15.95 -12.30
CA ARG A 178 1.63 15.53 -13.43
C ARG A 178 0.78 14.98 -14.58
N GLU A 179 -0.17 14.11 -14.32
CA GLU A 179 -1.11 13.60 -15.34
C GLU A 179 -1.88 14.74 -16.02
N ARG A 180 -2.27 15.79 -15.29
CA ARG A 180 -2.92 16.98 -15.86
C ARG A 180 -1.98 17.78 -16.74
N LEU A 181 -0.74 17.99 -16.31
CA LEU A 181 0.28 18.70 -17.10
C LEU A 181 0.59 17.94 -18.39
N ASP A 182 0.79 16.62 -18.30
CA ASP A 182 1.05 15.77 -19.46
C ASP A 182 -0.13 15.81 -20.45
N TYR A 183 -1.37 15.76 -19.91
CA TYR A 183 -2.59 15.86 -20.71
C TYR A 183 -2.75 17.25 -21.34
N ALA A 184 -2.53 18.34 -20.59
CA ALA A 184 -2.55 19.71 -21.12
C ALA A 184 -1.51 19.91 -22.24
N GLN A 185 -0.29 19.37 -22.08
CA GLN A 185 0.72 19.39 -23.11
C GLN A 185 0.33 18.60 -24.36
N SER A 186 -0.33 17.45 -24.21
CA SER A 186 -0.83 16.66 -25.34
C SER A 186 -1.89 17.39 -26.17
N LEU A 187 -2.64 18.33 -25.54
CA LEU A 187 -3.59 19.22 -26.19
C LEU A 187 -2.96 20.51 -26.74
N GLY A 188 -1.62 20.67 -26.67
CA GLY A 188 -0.91 21.90 -27.10
C GLY A 188 -1.02 23.05 -26.11
N PHE A 189 -1.48 22.79 -24.87
CA PHE A 189 -1.64 23.81 -23.84
C PHE A 189 -0.34 23.97 -23.04
N HIS A 190 0.36 25.09 -23.20
CA HIS A 190 1.48 25.44 -22.34
C HIS A 190 0.97 26.06 -21.04
N ALA A 191 1.00 25.27 -19.98
CA ALA A 191 0.43 25.60 -18.67
C ALA A 191 1.22 26.74 -17.97
N TYR A 192 0.86 27.97 -18.21
CA TYR A 192 1.18 29.10 -17.33
C TYR A 192 0.01 29.20 -16.30
N GLY A 193 0.32 28.94 -15.01
CA GLY A 193 -0.66 29.16 -13.92
C GLY A 193 -1.53 27.98 -13.52
N LEU A 194 -1.14 26.72 -13.79
CA LEU A 194 -1.88 25.52 -13.31
C LEU A 194 -1.34 24.98 -11.97
N ASP A 195 -0.90 25.85 -11.05
CA ASP A 195 -0.54 25.42 -9.71
C ASP A 195 -1.80 25.08 -8.91
N ALA A 196 -1.84 23.85 -8.37
CA ALA A 196 -2.98 23.32 -7.58
C ALA A 196 -3.24 24.10 -6.27
N GLY A 197 -2.45 25.13 -5.98
CA GLY A 197 -2.55 26.02 -4.83
C GLY A 197 -2.87 27.47 -5.16
N ASP A 198 -3.09 27.81 -6.45
CA ASP A 198 -3.44 29.17 -6.85
C ASP A 198 -4.86 29.51 -6.38
N PRO A 199 -5.07 30.58 -5.60
CA PRO A 199 -6.40 31.02 -5.17
C PRO A 199 -7.24 31.61 -6.29
N ASP A 200 -6.73 31.73 -7.54
CA ASP A 200 -7.48 32.27 -8.67
C ASP A 200 -8.64 31.35 -9.07
N PRO A 201 -9.91 31.82 -9.00
CA PRO A 201 -11.07 31.05 -9.41
C PRO A 201 -11.05 30.60 -10.87
N VAL A 202 -10.37 31.36 -11.75
CA VAL A 202 -10.24 31.03 -13.17
C VAL A 202 -9.28 29.85 -13.37
N ALA A 203 -8.15 29.83 -12.66
CA ALA A 203 -7.20 28.71 -12.67
C ALA A 203 -7.86 27.42 -12.15
N GLN A 204 -8.69 27.51 -11.09
CA GLN A 204 -9.43 26.37 -10.57
C GLN A 204 -10.51 25.87 -11.54
N ALA A 205 -11.18 26.77 -12.25
CA ALA A 205 -12.17 26.39 -13.27
C ALA A 205 -11.50 25.68 -14.45
N ILE A 206 -10.33 26.14 -14.90
CA ILE A 206 -9.54 25.49 -15.96
C ILE A 206 -9.08 24.10 -15.54
N VAL A 207 -8.60 23.94 -14.30
CA VAL A 207 -8.23 22.64 -13.74
C VAL A 207 -9.41 21.67 -13.74
N SER A 208 -10.60 22.16 -13.33
CA SER A 208 -11.82 21.34 -13.30
C SER A 208 -12.29 20.93 -14.71
N LEU A 209 -12.13 21.82 -15.68
CA LEU A 209 -12.43 21.56 -17.09
C LEU A 209 -11.49 20.52 -17.69
N LEU A 210 -10.18 20.61 -17.41
CA LEU A 210 -9.19 19.64 -17.87
C LEU A 210 -9.46 18.25 -17.28
N ASP A 211 -9.83 18.16 -15.99
CA ASP A 211 -10.20 16.88 -15.36
C ASP A 211 -11.44 16.28 -16.02
N HIS A 212 -12.44 17.12 -16.37
CA HIS A 212 -13.65 16.68 -17.05
C HIS A 212 -13.35 16.16 -18.47
N LEU A 213 -12.56 16.91 -19.24
CA LEU A 213 -12.15 16.52 -20.59
C LEU A 213 -11.37 15.21 -20.58
N GLN A 214 -10.40 15.06 -19.67
CA GLN A 214 -9.65 13.81 -19.52
C GLN A 214 -10.56 12.61 -19.18
N ALA A 215 -11.59 12.82 -18.35
CA ALA A 215 -12.56 11.78 -18.03
C ALA A 215 -13.43 11.40 -19.25
N VAL A 216 -13.77 12.38 -20.09
CA VAL A 216 -14.52 12.18 -21.34
C VAL A 216 -13.66 11.38 -22.33
N ASP A 217 -12.40 11.77 -22.54
CA ASP A 217 -11.50 11.08 -23.46
C ASP A 217 -11.27 9.62 -23.05
N LYS A 218 -11.01 9.36 -21.75
CA LYS A 218 -10.90 7.98 -21.26
C LYS A 218 -12.17 7.15 -21.53
N ARG A 219 -13.36 7.76 -21.42
CA ARG A 219 -14.61 7.06 -21.75
C ARG A 219 -14.78 6.82 -23.25
N MET A 220 -14.37 7.79 -24.06
CA MET A 220 -14.38 7.66 -25.52
C MET A 220 -13.42 6.56 -25.98
N ASP A 221 -12.22 6.48 -25.41
CA ASP A 221 -11.26 5.42 -25.71
C ASP A 221 -11.81 4.02 -25.40
N VAL A 222 -12.44 3.84 -24.22
CA VAL A 222 -13.08 2.59 -23.84
C VAL A 222 -14.23 2.25 -24.81
N PHE A 223 -15.04 3.25 -25.19
CA PHE A 223 -16.11 3.08 -26.13
C PHE A 223 -15.59 2.71 -27.53
N CYS A 224 -14.55 3.40 -28.02
CA CYS A 224 -13.90 3.11 -29.30
C CYS A 224 -13.27 1.72 -29.34
N GLN A 225 -12.66 1.28 -28.25
CA GLN A 225 -12.12 -0.09 -28.13
C GLN A 225 -13.26 -1.14 -28.21
N ALA A 226 -14.37 -0.90 -27.51
CA ALA A 226 -15.52 -1.79 -27.54
C ALA A 226 -16.16 -1.86 -28.94
N MET A 227 -16.26 -0.73 -29.64
CA MET A 227 -16.79 -0.64 -31.02
C MET A 227 -15.90 -1.38 -32.02
N ARG A 228 -14.56 -1.21 -31.92
CA ARG A 228 -13.59 -1.96 -32.75
C ARG A 228 -13.68 -3.47 -32.49
N ALA A 229 -13.82 -3.87 -31.24
CA ALA A 229 -14.02 -5.28 -30.88
C ALA A 229 -15.34 -5.85 -31.43
N ALA A 230 -16.36 -5.03 -31.64
CA ALA A 230 -17.63 -5.36 -32.27
C ALA A 230 -17.60 -5.28 -33.83
N GLY A 231 -16.42 -4.98 -34.42
CA GLY A 231 -16.25 -4.88 -35.87
C GLY A 231 -16.77 -3.57 -36.50
N MET A 232 -17.01 -2.54 -35.70
CA MET A 232 -17.46 -1.23 -36.14
C MET A 232 -16.32 -0.18 -36.07
N ASN A 233 -16.02 0.48 -37.17
CA ASN A 233 -14.95 1.48 -37.28
C ASN A 233 -15.59 2.90 -37.36
N LEU A 234 -16.04 3.42 -36.22
CA LEU A 234 -16.70 4.74 -36.12
C LEU A 234 -15.82 5.81 -35.41
N CYS A 235 -14.61 5.46 -34.98
CA CYS A 235 -13.78 6.31 -34.14
C CYS A 235 -12.54 6.90 -34.87
N ASP A 236 -12.60 7.08 -36.19
CA ASP A 236 -11.47 7.60 -36.98
C ASP A 236 -11.56 9.13 -37.21
N ALA A 237 -12.46 9.83 -36.48
CA ALA A 237 -12.53 11.28 -36.55
C ALA A 237 -11.40 11.90 -35.72
N GLU A 238 -10.49 12.61 -36.36
CA GLU A 238 -9.45 13.41 -35.69
C GLU A 238 -10.10 14.60 -34.97
N VAL A 239 -9.86 14.70 -33.65
CA VAL A 239 -10.19 15.90 -32.90
C VAL A 239 -9.16 16.97 -33.24
N PRO A 240 -9.54 18.18 -33.69
CA PRO A 240 -8.58 19.23 -34.00
C PRO A 240 -7.71 19.56 -32.80
N ALA A 241 -6.39 19.56 -32.97
CA ALA A 241 -5.46 20.01 -31.92
C ALA A 241 -5.67 21.50 -31.66
N LEU A 242 -5.70 21.88 -30.38
CA LEU A 242 -5.70 23.28 -29.97
C LEU A 242 -4.38 23.94 -30.40
N LYS A 243 -4.44 25.13 -31.01
CA LYS A 243 -3.27 25.86 -31.50
C LYS A 243 -2.96 27.04 -30.58
N ASP A 244 -1.69 27.46 -30.53
CA ASP A 244 -1.27 28.64 -29.76
C ASP A 244 -2.05 29.91 -30.15
N GLU A 245 -2.57 29.99 -31.38
CA GLU A 245 -3.41 31.07 -31.89
C GLU A 245 -4.74 31.17 -31.20
N ASP A 246 -5.30 30.03 -30.73
CA ASP A 246 -6.59 29.96 -30.02
C ASP A 246 -6.52 30.62 -28.63
N PHE A 247 -5.30 30.85 -28.11
CA PHE A 247 -5.05 31.46 -26.80
C PHE A 247 -4.37 32.84 -26.88
N ALA A 248 -4.17 33.40 -28.06
CA ALA A 248 -3.47 34.66 -28.24
C ALA A 248 -4.13 35.83 -27.52
N GLY A 249 -5.47 35.81 -27.33
CA GLY A 249 -6.21 36.85 -26.61
C GLY A 249 -6.03 36.83 -25.08
N VAL A 250 -5.55 35.74 -24.49
CA VAL A 250 -5.35 35.61 -23.04
C VAL A 250 -4.01 36.21 -22.60
N ARG A 251 -3.00 36.27 -23.49
CA ARG A 251 -1.66 36.76 -23.19
C ARG A 251 -1.58 38.28 -23.03
N ASP A 252 -2.55 39.04 -23.61
CA ASP A 252 -2.47 40.52 -23.67
C ASP A 252 -3.04 41.24 -22.44
N GLN A 253 -3.63 40.50 -21.48
CA GLN A 253 -4.21 41.11 -20.27
C GLN A 253 -3.31 40.99 -19.02
N GLY A 254 -2.19 40.26 -19.08
CA GLY A 254 -1.26 40.04 -17.96
C GLY A 254 -0.18 41.09 -17.74
N ASP A 255 0.01 42.02 -18.70
CA ASP A 255 1.14 43.00 -18.67
C ASP A 255 0.71 44.44 -18.38
N LYS A 256 -0.48 44.64 -17.82
CA LYS A 256 -0.95 45.95 -17.35
C LYS A 256 -1.50 45.86 -15.93
N GLY A 257 -0.59 45.82 -14.94
CA GLY A 257 -0.90 45.87 -13.54
C GLY A 257 0.35 46.03 -12.69
#